data_b3836d87be697b0eb26e05bf06846c48
#
_entry.id   b3836d87be697b0eb26e05bf06846c48
#
_cell.length_a   1.000
_cell.length_b   1.000
_cell.length_c   1.000
_cell.angle_alpha   90.00
_cell.angle_beta   90.00
_cell.angle_gamma   90.00
#
_symmetry.space_group_name_H-M   'P 1'
#
loop_
_entity.id
_entity.type
_entity.pdbx_description
1 polymer ?
#
loop_
_entity_poly.entity_id
_entity_poly.type
_entity_poly.pdbx_seq_one_letter_code
_entity_poly.pdbx_strand_id
1 'polypeptide(L)'
;MGGGSPRRQVLLNPNPRNDLQTMTTSTFKTHLEAHPEAELAFILPNGKAIPAHAHVTEVGRVEKRFLDCGGTHRSWVTTNLQTWVDRDVDHRFLAGKLARIIGLAAPLFDGEDPEVEIEHEDGVLSQYPVEDVQAIGRKLVVTLTAKHADCLAKDICFPSGAVEEESSCCSGSGCC
;
A
#
# COMPACT_ATOMS: atom_id res chain seq x y z
N MET A 1 20.28 -3.99 40.03
CA MET A 1 20.12 -2.68 39.36
C MET A 1 19.97 -3.00 37.87
N GLY A 2 18.74 -3.12 37.39
CA GLY A 2 18.43 -3.46 36.02
C GLY A 2 18.16 -2.20 35.22
N GLY A 3 19.11 -1.82 34.37
CA GLY A 3 18.94 -0.73 33.43
C GLY A 3 18.09 -1.17 32.23
N GLY A 4 16.80 -0.87 32.26
CA GLY A 4 15.93 -1.01 31.10
C GLY A 4 16.30 0.05 30.05
N SER A 5 16.82 -0.43 28.91
CA SER A 5 17.08 0.41 27.75
C SER A 5 15.72 1.01 27.27
N PRO A 6 15.61 2.32 27.03
CA PRO A 6 14.36 2.89 26.52
C PRO A 6 14.09 2.31 25.14
N ARG A 7 12.94 1.65 24.98
CA ARG A 7 12.43 1.27 23.65
C ARG A 7 12.27 2.57 22.86
N ARG A 8 13.10 2.76 21.87
CA ARG A 8 12.94 3.82 20.86
C ARG A 8 11.57 3.62 20.25
N GLN A 9 10.64 4.53 20.52
CA GLN A 9 9.39 4.63 19.76
C GLN A 9 9.79 4.88 18.31
N VAL A 10 9.64 3.85 17.49
CA VAL A 10 9.69 4.01 16.03
C VAL A 10 8.43 4.79 15.69
N LEU A 11 8.57 6.08 15.41
CA LEU A 11 7.50 6.87 14.80
C LEU A 11 7.25 6.22 13.44
N LEU A 12 6.10 5.55 13.31
CA LEU A 12 5.60 5.06 12.03
C LEU A 12 5.37 6.31 11.18
N ASN A 13 6.32 6.61 10.32
CA ASN A 13 6.13 7.63 9.29
C ASN A 13 5.18 7.05 8.24
N PRO A 14 4.08 7.76 7.90
CA PRO A 14 3.26 7.39 6.75
C PRO A 14 4.19 7.24 5.53
N ASN A 15 3.84 6.33 4.62
CA ASN A 15 4.66 6.08 3.43
C ASN A 15 4.85 7.40 2.66
N PRO A 16 6.05 8.01 2.67
CA PRO A 16 6.27 9.36 2.11
C PRO A 16 6.18 9.42 0.58
N ARG A 17 5.93 8.27 -0.08
CA ARG A 17 5.74 8.17 -1.52
C ARG A 17 4.27 8.27 -1.95
N ASN A 18 3.37 8.42 -1.00
CA ASN A 18 1.94 8.51 -1.24
C ASN A 18 1.43 9.85 -0.71
N ASP A 19 1.50 10.90 -1.52
CA ASP A 19 0.81 12.17 -1.25
C ASP A 19 -0.72 12.02 -1.34
N LEU A 20 -1.21 10.87 -1.83
CA LEU A 20 -2.62 10.49 -1.84
C LEU A 20 -2.98 9.86 -0.50
N GLN A 21 -4.14 10.23 0.02
CA GLN A 21 -4.69 9.66 1.24
C GLN A 21 -5.06 8.19 0.98
N THR A 22 -4.19 7.28 1.37
CA THR A 22 -4.40 5.84 1.23
C THR A 22 -5.22 5.30 2.39
N MET A 23 -5.90 4.20 2.16
CA MET A 23 -6.85 3.63 3.11
C MET A 23 -6.15 2.71 4.11
N THR A 24 -6.38 2.89 5.42
CA THR A 24 -5.86 2.00 6.46
C THR A 24 -6.66 0.69 6.53
N THR A 25 -6.07 -0.33 7.14
CA THR A 25 -6.67 -1.66 7.31
C THR A 25 -8.00 -1.60 8.05
N SER A 26 -8.08 -0.82 9.13
CA SER A 26 -9.30 -0.68 9.92
C SER A 26 -10.41 0.02 9.14
N THR A 27 -10.08 1.07 8.39
CA THR A 27 -11.02 1.80 7.53
C THR A 27 -11.53 0.91 6.41
N PHE A 28 -10.63 0.21 5.71
CA PHE A 28 -10.99 -0.74 4.66
C PHE A 28 -11.91 -1.83 5.18
N LYS A 29 -11.55 -2.45 6.33
CA LYS A 29 -12.38 -3.46 6.97
C LYS A 29 -13.78 -2.96 7.32
N THR A 30 -13.91 -1.70 7.78
CA THR A 30 -15.20 -1.08 8.08
C THR A 30 -16.10 -1.00 6.84
N HIS A 31 -15.56 -0.61 5.68
CA HIS A 31 -16.30 -0.64 4.41
C HIS A 31 -16.77 -2.04 4.03
N LEU A 32 -15.92 -3.05 4.21
CA LEU A 32 -16.27 -4.44 3.92
C LEU A 32 -17.39 -4.95 4.83
N GLU A 33 -17.34 -4.61 6.13
CA GLU A 33 -18.34 -5.02 7.13
C GLU A 33 -19.69 -4.33 6.93
N ALA A 34 -19.69 -3.10 6.40
CA ALA A 34 -20.92 -2.38 6.08
C ALA A 34 -21.70 -3.01 4.91
N HIS A 35 -21.02 -3.78 4.04
CA HIS A 35 -21.62 -4.38 2.84
C HIS A 35 -21.22 -5.85 2.67
N PRO A 36 -21.48 -6.74 3.65
CA PRO A 36 -20.92 -8.08 3.70
C PRO A 36 -21.29 -9.00 2.52
N GLU A 37 -22.46 -8.77 1.92
CA GLU A 37 -22.97 -9.54 0.77
C GLU A 37 -22.56 -8.93 -0.58
N ALA A 38 -21.85 -7.80 -0.59
CA ALA A 38 -21.41 -7.19 -1.83
C ALA A 38 -20.27 -7.99 -2.47
N GLU A 39 -20.31 -8.13 -3.79
CA GLU A 39 -19.22 -8.68 -4.58
C GLU A 39 -18.09 -7.64 -4.69
N LEU A 40 -16.85 -8.06 -4.43
CA LEU A 40 -15.70 -7.18 -4.58
C LEU A 40 -15.35 -6.97 -6.06
N ALA A 41 -15.05 -5.72 -6.41
CA ALA A 41 -14.56 -5.33 -7.73
C ALA A 41 -13.36 -4.39 -7.56
N PHE A 42 -12.18 -4.80 -8.01
CA PHE A 42 -10.95 -4.01 -7.93
C PHE A 42 -10.70 -3.31 -9.27
N ILE A 43 -10.45 -2.00 -9.24
CA ILE A 43 -10.17 -1.20 -10.43
C ILE A 43 -8.72 -0.71 -10.36
N LEU A 44 -7.92 -1.14 -11.33
CA LEU A 44 -6.51 -0.76 -11.46
C LEU A 44 -6.36 0.72 -11.85
N PRO A 45 -5.19 1.35 -11.64
CA PRO A 45 -4.94 2.75 -11.98
C PRO A 45 -5.17 3.12 -13.45
N ASN A 46 -5.09 2.14 -14.35
CA ASN A 46 -5.38 2.31 -15.77
C ASN A 46 -6.87 2.20 -16.11
N GLY A 47 -7.76 2.06 -15.13
CA GLY A 47 -9.20 1.89 -15.29
C GLY A 47 -9.64 0.46 -15.60
N LYS A 48 -8.72 -0.49 -15.79
CA LYS A 48 -9.03 -1.89 -16.05
C LYS A 48 -9.48 -2.57 -14.75
N ALA A 49 -10.53 -3.37 -14.80
CA ALA A 49 -10.95 -4.16 -13.67
C ALA A 49 -10.11 -5.45 -13.55
N ILE A 50 -9.74 -5.82 -12.33
CA ILE A 50 -9.28 -7.18 -12.03
C ILE A 50 -10.46 -8.14 -12.30
N PRO A 51 -10.23 -9.31 -12.89
CA PRO A 51 -11.31 -10.26 -13.19
C PRO A 51 -12.19 -10.54 -11.97
N ALA A 52 -13.53 -10.51 -12.15
CA ALA A 52 -14.49 -10.64 -11.05
C ALA A 52 -14.41 -11.98 -10.29
N HIS A 53 -13.78 -12.98 -10.90
CA HIS A 53 -13.54 -14.30 -10.31
C HIS A 53 -12.15 -14.42 -9.65
N ALA A 54 -11.43 -13.30 -9.46
CA ALA A 54 -10.18 -13.32 -8.74
C ALA A 54 -10.40 -13.72 -7.28
N HIS A 55 -9.49 -14.54 -6.77
CA HIS A 55 -9.41 -14.91 -5.37
C HIS A 55 -8.50 -13.95 -4.63
N VAL A 56 -8.77 -13.68 -3.36
CA VAL A 56 -7.76 -13.14 -2.44
C VAL A 56 -7.11 -14.32 -1.74
N THR A 57 -5.86 -14.58 -2.03
CA THR A 57 -5.14 -15.79 -1.59
C THR A 57 -4.34 -15.57 -0.33
N GLU A 58 -3.90 -14.34 -0.09
CA GLU A 58 -3.09 -13.98 1.05
C GLU A 58 -3.53 -12.64 1.64
N VAL A 59 -3.45 -12.54 2.96
CA VAL A 59 -3.56 -11.31 3.73
C VAL A 59 -2.40 -11.30 4.72
N GLY A 60 -1.51 -10.34 4.61
CA GLY A 60 -0.30 -10.33 5.42
C GLY A 60 0.25 -8.93 5.69
N ARG A 61 1.25 -8.88 6.58
CA ARG A 61 2.02 -7.70 6.91
C ARG A 61 3.31 -7.70 6.11
N VAL A 62 3.56 -6.63 5.35
CA VAL A 62 4.83 -6.40 4.66
C VAL A 62 5.53 -5.22 5.29
N GLU A 63 6.77 -5.44 5.73
CA GLU A 63 7.64 -4.39 6.26
C GLU A 63 8.81 -4.16 5.31
N LYS A 64 9.01 -2.92 4.90
CA LYS A 64 10.18 -2.51 4.13
C LYS A 64 11.08 -1.64 4.98
N ARG A 65 12.34 -2.08 5.16
CA ARG A 65 13.42 -1.29 5.79
C ARG A 65 14.47 -0.99 4.75
N PHE A 66 14.92 0.26 4.69
CA PHE A 66 15.90 0.68 3.68
C PHE A 66 16.66 1.92 4.13
N LEU A 67 17.75 2.20 3.42
CA LEU A 67 18.52 3.42 3.52
C LEU A 67 18.17 4.29 2.31
N ASP A 68 17.81 5.55 2.52
CA ASP A 68 17.64 6.49 1.42
C ASP A 68 18.98 7.03 0.89
N CYS A 69 18.97 7.74 -0.23
CA CYS A 69 20.19 8.30 -0.83
C CYS A 69 20.87 9.39 0.05
N GLY A 70 20.16 9.94 1.04
CA GLY A 70 20.71 10.86 2.04
C GLY A 70 21.31 10.19 3.26
N GLY A 71 21.34 8.83 3.30
CA GLY A 71 21.89 8.07 4.42
C GLY A 71 20.93 7.89 5.60
N THR A 72 19.64 8.21 5.44
CA THR A 72 18.62 8.06 6.50
C THR A 72 17.99 6.68 6.46
N HIS A 73 17.98 5.99 7.61
CA HIS A 73 17.25 4.73 7.78
C HIS A 73 15.75 4.99 7.85
N ARG A 74 14.99 4.30 7.01
CA ARG A 74 13.54 4.39 6.94
C ARG A 74 12.89 3.02 6.99
N SER A 75 11.64 3.00 7.47
CA SER A 75 10.80 1.80 7.39
C SER A 75 9.34 2.20 7.20
N TRP A 76 8.59 1.36 6.54
CA TRP A 76 7.13 1.42 6.52
C TRP A 76 6.56 0.01 6.52
N VAL A 77 5.29 -0.06 6.92
CA VAL A 77 4.53 -1.31 6.98
C VAL A 77 3.28 -1.14 6.14
N THR A 78 2.91 -2.19 5.40
CA THR A 78 1.64 -2.26 4.67
C THR A 78 0.93 -3.58 4.96
N THR A 79 -0.40 -3.55 4.86
CA THR A 79 -1.23 -4.75 4.77
C THR A 79 -1.33 -5.14 3.31
N ASN A 80 -0.74 -6.27 2.95
CA ASN A 80 -0.77 -6.77 1.58
C ASN A 80 -1.86 -7.82 1.41
N LEU A 81 -2.65 -7.67 0.34
CA LEU A 81 -3.68 -8.63 -0.07
C LEU A 81 -3.35 -9.10 -1.49
N GLN A 82 -2.93 -10.36 -1.62
CA GLN A 82 -2.62 -10.93 -2.94
C GLN A 82 -3.89 -11.40 -3.65
N THR A 83 -4.04 -11.04 -4.90
CA THR A 83 -5.10 -11.53 -5.78
C THR A 83 -4.54 -12.52 -6.81
N TRP A 84 -5.29 -13.58 -7.06
CA TRP A 84 -4.96 -14.60 -8.03
C TRP A 84 -6.17 -14.97 -8.88
N VAL A 85 -5.97 -15.15 -10.18
CA VAL A 85 -7.04 -15.46 -11.14
C VAL A 85 -6.89 -16.91 -11.59
N ASP A 86 -7.95 -17.71 -11.38
CA ASP A 86 -8.01 -19.10 -11.80
C ASP A 86 -9.09 -19.30 -12.88
N ARG A 87 -9.31 -20.57 -13.23
CA ARG A 87 -10.29 -21.01 -14.26
C ARG A 87 -11.73 -21.04 -13.74
N ASP A 88 -11.96 -20.87 -12.44
CA ASP A 88 -13.28 -20.83 -11.80
C ASP A 88 -13.97 -19.48 -12.06
N VAL A 89 -14.46 -19.30 -13.30
CA VAL A 89 -15.06 -18.03 -13.76
C VAL A 89 -16.37 -17.68 -13.05
N ASP A 90 -16.99 -18.63 -12.36
CA ASP A 90 -18.23 -18.43 -11.61
C ASP A 90 -17.98 -17.97 -10.17
N HIS A 91 -16.73 -18.04 -9.70
CA HIS A 91 -16.34 -17.57 -8.37
C HIS A 91 -16.63 -16.06 -8.20
N ARG A 92 -17.13 -15.70 -7.01
CA ARG A 92 -17.28 -14.30 -6.57
C ARG A 92 -16.77 -14.16 -5.16
N PHE A 93 -15.92 -13.17 -4.93
CA PHE A 93 -15.35 -12.91 -3.63
C PHE A 93 -16.18 -11.85 -2.91
N LEU A 94 -16.82 -12.25 -1.80
CA LEU A 94 -17.71 -11.37 -1.03
C LEU A 94 -16.92 -10.54 -0.01
N ALA A 95 -17.35 -9.30 0.20
CA ALA A 95 -16.73 -8.36 1.12
C ALA A 95 -16.68 -8.90 2.56
N GLY A 96 -17.76 -9.51 3.06
CA GLY A 96 -17.79 -10.09 4.41
C GLY A 96 -16.80 -11.24 4.60
N LYS A 97 -16.50 -12.02 3.53
CA LYS A 97 -15.47 -13.05 3.59
C LYS A 97 -14.08 -12.40 3.78
N LEU A 98 -13.78 -11.32 3.04
CA LEU A 98 -12.51 -10.60 3.18
C LEU A 98 -12.38 -9.94 4.55
N ALA A 99 -13.45 -9.27 5.05
CA ALA A 99 -13.44 -8.66 6.37
C ALA A 99 -13.08 -9.67 7.47
N ARG A 100 -13.64 -10.89 7.38
CA ARG A 100 -13.32 -11.98 8.31
C ARG A 100 -11.86 -12.41 8.20
N ILE A 101 -11.32 -12.54 6.99
CA ILE A 101 -9.92 -12.94 6.77
C ILE A 101 -8.97 -11.87 7.34
N ILE A 102 -9.24 -10.58 7.09
CA ILE A 102 -8.48 -9.47 7.69
C ILE A 102 -8.54 -9.55 9.22
N GLY A 103 -9.71 -9.85 9.80
CA GLY A 103 -9.85 -10.05 11.24
C GLY A 103 -8.99 -11.19 11.78
N LEU A 104 -8.86 -12.31 11.05
CA LEU A 104 -7.97 -13.40 11.41
C LEU A 104 -6.48 -13.04 11.30
N ALA A 105 -6.13 -12.13 10.37
CA ALA A 105 -4.78 -11.64 10.18
C ALA A 105 -4.36 -10.57 11.21
N ALA A 106 -5.29 -10.03 12.03
CA ALA A 106 -5.01 -8.97 12.99
C ALA A 106 -3.78 -9.21 13.89
N PRO A 107 -3.48 -10.44 14.37
CA PRO A 107 -2.27 -10.69 15.16
C PRO A 107 -0.95 -10.40 14.40
N LEU A 108 -0.97 -10.39 13.05
CA LEU A 108 0.21 -10.12 12.24
C LEU A 108 0.59 -8.64 12.22
N PHE A 109 -0.34 -7.76 12.59
CA PHE A 109 -0.14 -6.30 12.49
C PHE A 109 0.46 -5.69 13.76
N ASP A 110 0.71 -6.46 14.83
CA ASP A 110 1.35 -6.01 16.07
C ASP A 110 0.69 -4.78 16.72
N GLY A 111 -0.63 -4.60 16.52
CA GLY A 111 -1.39 -3.45 17.00
C GLY A 111 -1.28 -2.19 16.13
N GLU A 112 -0.60 -2.26 15.00
CA GLU A 112 -0.54 -1.22 13.99
C GLU A 112 -1.79 -1.23 13.11
N ASP A 113 -2.06 -0.11 12.42
CA ASP A 113 -3.12 0.01 11.41
C ASP A 113 -2.52 0.43 10.06
N PRO A 114 -1.82 -0.49 9.36
CA PRO A 114 -1.12 -0.17 8.12
C PRO A 114 -2.06 0.15 6.98
N GLU A 115 -1.54 0.89 5.98
CA GLU A 115 -2.21 1.11 4.71
C GLU A 115 -2.38 -0.21 3.94
N VAL A 116 -3.50 -0.33 3.21
CA VAL A 116 -3.83 -1.53 2.43
C VAL A 116 -3.30 -1.42 1.01
N GLU A 117 -2.64 -2.48 0.57
CA GLU A 117 -2.17 -2.66 -0.80
C GLU A 117 -2.74 -3.95 -1.39
N ILE A 118 -3.17 -3.88 -2.63
CA ILE A 118 -3.59 -5.04 -3.41
C ILE A 118 -2.45 -5.46 -4.32
N GLU A 119 -2.00 -6.70 -4.18
CA GLU A 119 -1.00 -7.29 -5.06
C GLU A 119 -1.71 -8.06 -6.17
N HIS A 120 -1.38 -7.74 -7.41
CA HIS A 120 -2.00 -8.34 -8.59
C HIS A 120 -0.98 -8.51 -9.71
N GLU A 121 -1.11 -9.62 -10.46
CA GLU A 121 -0.32 -9.91 -11.65
C GLU A 121 -1.12 -9.63 -12.92
N ASP A 122 -0.73 -8.60 -13.67
CA ASP A 122 -1.18 -8.31 -15.04
C ASP A 122 0.07 -8.25 -15.94
N GLY A 123 0.65 -9.42 -16.22
CA GLY A 123 1.94 -9.56 -16.89
C GLY A 123 3.15 -9.32 -15.99
N VAL A 124 3.03 -8.44 -15.00
CA VAL A 124 4.01 -8.17 -13.95
C VAL A 124 3.28 -8.12 -12.62
N LEU A 125 3.84 -8.77 -11.59
CA LEU A 125 3.34 -8.68 -10.23
C LEU A 125 3.59 -7.26 -9.69
N SER A 126 2.53 -6.57 -9.32
CA SER A 126 2.57 -5.19 -8.86
C SER A 126 1.71 -4.99 -7.60
N GLN A 127 2.05 -4.00 -6.79
CA GLN A 127 1.31 -3.63 -5.59
C GLN A 127 0.68 -2.26 -5.79
N TYR A 128 -0.61 -2.16 -5.49
CA TYR A 128 -1.44 -0.99 -5.69
C TYR A 128 -2.10 -0.58 -4.37
N PRO A 129 -1.83 0.62 -3.83
CA PRO A 129 -2.55 1.12 -2.67
C PRO A 129 -4.05 1.26 -2.94
N VAL A 130 -4.86 1.02 -1.91
CA VAL A 130 -6.30 1.29 -1.96
C VAL A 130 -6.53 2.79 -1.77
N GLU A 131 -7.13 3.43 -2.78
CA GLU A 131 -7.46 4.86 -2.78
C GLU A 131 -8.86 5.12 -2.24
N ASP A 132 -9.86 4.37 -2.75
CA ASP A 132 -11.27 4.59 -2.40
C ASP A 132 -12.07 3.29 -2.42
N VAL A 133 -13.21 3.28 -1.71
CA VAL A 133 -14.15 2.17 -1.68
C VAL A 133 -15.58 2.70 -1.74
N GLN A 134 -16.32 2.30 -2.77
CA GLN A 134 -17.69 2.74 -3.00
C GLN A 134 -18.66 1.57 -3.19
N ALA A 135 -19.83 1.63 -2.56
CA ALA A 135 -20.91 0.68 -2.81
C ALA A 135 -21.70 1.11 -4.05
N ILE A 136 -21.68 0.30 -5.10
CA ILE A 136 -22.40 0.56 -6.36
C ILE A 136 -23.24 -0.66 -6.70
N GLY A 137 -24.55 -0.57 -6.49
CA GLY A 137 -25.50 -1.66 -6.69
C GLY A 137 -25.17 -2.85 -5.77
N ARG A 138 -24.84 -3.99 -6.35
CA ARG A 138 -24.45 -5.22 -5.60
C ARG A 138 -22.95 -5.37 -5.41
N LYS A 139 -22.16 -4.39 -5.84
CA LYS A 139 -20.70 -4.43 -5.80
C LYS A 139 -20.16 -3.44 -4.79
N LEU A 140 -19.06 -3.82 -4.17
CA LEU A 140 -18.17 -2.92 -3.47
C LEU A 140 -16.95 -2.68 -4.35
N VAL A 141 -16.91 -1.50 -4.97
CA VAL A 141 -15.85 -1.10 -5.91
C VAL A 141 -14.69 -0.52 -5.12
N VAL A 142 -13.53 -1.14 -5.26
CA VAL A 142 -12.27 -0.75 -4.65
C VAL A 142 -11.39 -0.13 -5.73
N THR A 143 -11.17 1.18 -5.65
CA THR A 143 -10.31 1.92 -6.57
C THR A 143 -8.87 1.85 -6.07
N LEU A 144 -7.96 1.49 -6.97
CA LEU A 144 -6.55 1.34 -6.70
C LEU A 144 -5.76 2.45 -7.38
N THR A 145 -4.70 2.90 -6.71
CA THR A 145 -3.78 3.91 -7.25
C THR A 145 -2.39 3.35 -7.52
N ALA A 146 -1.61 4.06 -8.31
CA ALA A 146 -0.25 3.67 -8.64
C ALA A 146 0.74 4.12 -7.55
N LYS A 147 1.78 3.33 -7.32
CA LYS A 147 2.95 3.76 -6.57
C LYS A 147 3.91 4.53 -7.48
N HIS A 148 4.47 5.61 -6.97
CA HIS A 148 5.48 6.37 -7.67
C HIS A 148 6.83 6.30 -6.95
N ALA A 149 7.91 6.26 -7.73
CA ALA A 149 9.24 6.45 -7.17
C ALA A 149 9.45 7.93 -6.84
N ASP A 150 10.03 8.22 -5.68
CA ASP A 150 10.37 9.57 -5.26
C ASP A 150 11.71 9.60 -4.51
N CYS A 151 12.37 10.77 -4.54
CA CYS A 151 13.54 11.03 -3.72
C CYS A 151 13.10 11.46 -2.32
N LEU A 152 13.40 10.64 -1.30
CA LEU A 152 13.05 10.91 0.09
C LEU A 152 14.07 11.83 0.80
N ALA A 153 15.17 12.17 0.13
CA ALA A 153 16.23 13.04 0.60
C ALA A 153 16.26 14.36 -0.18
N LYS A 154 15.10 14.88 -0.61
CA LYS A 154 15.01 16.12 -1.42
C LYS A 154 15.70 17.30 -0.76
N ASP A 155 15.59 17.43 0.56
CA ASP A 155 16.22 18.53 1.32
C ASP A 155 17.77 18.49 1.25
N ILE A 156 18.34 17.31 1.03
CA ILE A 156 19.77 17.09 0.86
C ILE A 156 20.17 17.23 -0.61
N CYS A 157 19.39 16.61 -1.52
CA CYS A 157 19.68 16.56 -2.94
C CYS A 157 19.34 17.89 -3.65
N PHE A 158 18.32 18.61 -3.16
CA PHE A 158 17.82 19.87 -3.73
C PHE A 158 17.63 20.89 -2.59
N PRO A 159 18.73 21.40 -1.96
CA PRO A 159 18.59 22.39 -0.90
C PRO A 159 17.86 23.62 -1.44
N SER A 160 16.82 24.05 -0.73
CA SER A 160 16.00 25.23 -1.07
C SER A 160 16.89 26.47 -1.18
N GLY A 161 17.21 26.88 -2.41
CA GLY A 161 18.11 28.02 -2.71
C GLY A 161 18.83 27.90 -4.05
N ALA A 162 18.78 26.76 -4.71
CA ALA A 162 19.21 26.64 -6.10
C ALA A 162 18.09 27.18 -7.00
N VAL A 163 18.27 28.43 -7.48
CA VAL A 163 17.46 29.01 -8.56
C VAL A 163 17.55 28.07 -9.76
N GLU A 164 16.41 27.75 -10.36
CA GLU A 164 16.33 27.04 -11.63
C GLU A 164 17.13 27.82 -12.69
N GLU A 165 18.42 27.55 -12.83
CA GLU A 165 19.13 27.82 -14.06
C GLU A 165 19.05 26.55 -14.90
N GLU A 166 18.21 26.59 -15.93
CA GLU A 166 18.31 25.66 -17.05
C GLU A 166 19.74 25.68 -17.56
N SER A 167 20.52 24.68 -17.29
CA SER A 167 21.48 24.08 -18.19
C SER A 167 22.50 23.19 -17.48
N SER A 168 22.81 22.11 -18.14
CA SER A 168 24.05 21.33 -18.04
C SER A 168 24.17 20.36 -16.88
N CYS A 169 23.76 19.16 -17.17
CA CYS A 169 24.22 17.95 -16.49
C CYS A 169 25.74 17.81 -16.54
N CYS A 170 26.29 17.47 -15.36
CA CYS A 170 27.56 16.76 -15.18
C CYS A 170 28.85 17.45 -15.59
N SER A 171 29.41 18.23 -14.64
CA SER A 171 30.87 18.26 -14.48
C SER A 171 31.21 18.41 -12.99
N GLY A 172 31.55 17.33 -12.32
CA GLY A 172 32.02 17.35 -10.93
C GLY A 172 31.80 16.00 -10.25
N SER A 173 32.86 15.24 -10.13
CA SER A 173 32.97 13.96 -9.45
C SER A 173 32.33 13.97 -8.08
N GLY A 174 31.31 13.10 -7.86
CA GLY A 174 30.91 12.69 -6.53
C GLY A 174 29.43 12.61 -6.21
N CYS A 175 28.57 12.14 -7.13
CA CYS A 175 27.20 11.70 -6.79
C CYS A 175 26.85 10.50 -7.65
N CYS A 176 27.00 9.31 -7.09
CA CYS A 176 26.27 8.09 -7.38
C CYS A 176 26.27 7.25 -6.13
#